data_396ef5e2c582e8c3e94ae36aecafc880
#
_entry.id   396ef5e2c582e8c3e94ae36aecafc880
#
_cell.length_a   1.000
_cell.length_b   1.000
_cell.length_c   1.000
_cell.angle_alpha   90.00
_cell.angle_beta   90.00
_cell.angle_gamma   90.00
#
_symmetry.space_group_name_H-M   'P 1'
#
loop_
_entity.id
_entity.type
_entity.pdbx_description
1 polymer ?
#
loop_
_entity_poly.entity_id
_entity_poly.type
_entity_poly.pdbx_seq_one_letter_code
_entity_poly.pdbx_strand_id
1 'polypeptide(L)'
;RSLIRVRLLSRNPNDRFDPDFWARRVKYAWDYRKTVMAPEELTCCRVIFGEADHFPGLTVDRFGPVLVAQVLCLGLDRVKDTIFSQLVRVLREDGQDIAGIYERNDAALRDKEGMAQGKGWYPLAGEPLPDFTRTDIVENGIRYTVDFENGQKTGFFLDQKYNRQAEGP
;
A
#
# COMPACT_ATOMS: atom_id res chain seq x y z
N ARG A 1 10.90 -11.59 19.54
CA ARG A 1 11.65 -11.31 18.30
C ARG A 1 11.11 -12.19 17.18
N SER A 2 11.04 -11.66 15.95
CA SER A 2 10.68 -12.42 14.76
C SER A 2 11.64 -13.58 14.53
N LEU A 3 11.12 -14.73 14.08
CA LEU A 3 11.94 -15.88 13.67
C LEU A 3 12.55 -15.65 12.28
N ILE A 4 11.94 -14.81 11.45
CA ILE A 4 12.43 -14.46 10.10
C ILE A 4 13.42 -13.32 10.23
N ARG A 5 14.72 -13.63 10.07
CA ARG A 5 15.80 -12.65 10.21
C ARG A 5 16.32 -12.10 8.88
N VAL A 6 16.09 -12.80 7.79
CA VAL A 6 16.58 -12.45 6.45
C VAL A 6 15.44 -12.51 5.46
N ARG A 7 15.32 -11.50 4.61
CA ARG A 7 14.37 -11.44 3.52
C ARG A 7 15.10 -11.11 2.22
N LEU A 8 14.88 -11.92 1.20
CA LEU A 8 15.50 -11.72 -0.11
C LEU A 8 14.72 -10.64 -0.88
N LEU A 9 15.39 -9.55 -1.22
CA LEU A 9 14.82 -8.47 -2.02
C LEU A 9 15.11 -8.62 -3.51
N SER A 10 16.27 -9.10 -3.88
CA SER A 10 16.65 -9.34 -5.28
C SER A 10 17.61 -10.52 -5.41
N ARG A 11 17.56 -11.16 -6.58
CA ARG A 11 18.54 -12.19 -6.99
C ARG A 11 19.58 -11.65 -7.97
N ASN A 12 19.43 -10.38 -8.38
CA ASN A 12 20.39 -9.73 -9.26
C ASN A 12 21.50 -9.09 -8.42
N PRO A 13 22.76 -9.51 -8.52
CA PRO A 13 23.87 -8.97 -7.72
C PRO A 13 24.21 -7.52 -8.06
N ASN A 14 23.71 -7.00 -9.20
CA ASN A 14 23.94 -5.63 -9.62
C ASN A 14 22.86 -4.66 -9.11
N ASP A 15 21.79 -5.17 -8.52
CA ASP A 15 20.76 -4.30 -7.96
C ASP A 15 21.31 -3.52 -6.76
N ARG A 16 21.06 -2.20 -6.79
CA ARG A 16 21.29 -1.30 -5.67
C ARG A 16 19.91 -0.85 -5.19
N PHE A 17 19.71 -0.80 -3.88
CA PHE A 17 18.41 -0.42 -3.29
C PHE A 17 18.26 1.11 -3.25
N ASP A 18 18.52 1.74 -4.39
CA ASP A 18 18.39 3.16 -4.66
C ASP A 18 16.95 3.53 -5.11
N PRO A 19 16.64 4.82 -5.29
CA PRO A 19 15.31 5.24 -5.75
C PRO A 19 14.85 4.59 -7.05
N ASP A 20 15.75 4.37 -8.01
CA ASP A 20 15.42 3.76 -9.30
C ASP A 20 15.05 2.29 -9.17
N PHE A 21 15.71 1.56 -8.26
CA PHE A 21 15.33 0.19 -7.91
C PHE A 21 13.90 0.14 -7.37
N TRP A 22 13.57 1.00 -6.41
CA TRP A 22 12.24 1.02 -5.80
C TRP A 22 11.17 1.50 -6.78
N ALA A 23 11.45 2.50 -7.61
CA ALA A 23 10.55 2.94 -8.68
C ALA A 23 10.22 1.80 -9.65
N ARG A 24 11.23 1.06 -10.08
CA ARG A 24 11.06 -0.11 -10.97
C ARG A 24 10.22 -1.20 -10.31
N ARG A 25 10.44 -1.48 -9.02
CA ARG A 25 9.64 -2.46 -8.27
C ARG A 25 8.17 -2.04 -8.12
N VAL A 26 7.93 -0.78 -7.79
CA VAL A 26 6.58 -0.20 -7.74
C VAL A 26 5.91 -0.32 -9.11
N LYS A 27 6.64 0.06 -10.17
CA LYS A 27 6.11 -0.03 -11.53
C LYS A 27 5.71 -1.46 -11.89
N TYR A 28 6.50 -2.46 -11.56
CA TYR A 28 6.15 -3.88 -11.82
C TYR A 28 4.88 -4.30 -11.08
N ALA A 29 4.75 -3.93 -9.80
CA ALA A 29 3.55 -4.22 -9.03
C ALA A 29 2.31 -3.54 -9.64
N TRP A 30 2.43 -2.26 -10.02
CA TRP A 30 1.34 -1.50 -10.62
C TRP A 30 0.97 -2.01 -12.01
N ASP A 31 1.94 -2.27 -12.89
CA ASP A 31 1.69 -2.82 -14.23
C ASP A 31 1.01 -4.20 -14.16
N TYR A 32 1.37 -5.02 -13.16
CA TYR A 32 0.68 -6.28 -12.93
C TYR A 32 -0.81 -6.06 -12.61
N ARG A 33 -1.15 -5.09 -11.74
CA ARG A 33 -2.57 -4.76 -11.45
C ARG A 33 -3.31 -4.32 -12.71
N LYS A 34 -2.71 -3.48 -13.52
CA LYS A 34 -3.28 -3.06 -14.82
C LYS A 34 -3.47 -4.21 -15.80
N THR A 35 -2.72 -5.28 -15.66
CA THR A 35 -2.84 -6.47 -16.52
C THR A 35 -3.98 -7.40 -16.08
N VAL A 36 -4.22 -7.52 -14.76
CA VAL A 36 -5.14 -8.53 -14.21
C VAL A 36 -6.47 -7.97 -13.71
N MET A 37 -6.62 -6.65 -13.67
CA MET A 37 -7.81 -5.96 -13.18
C MET A 37 -8.40 -5.06 -14.25
N ALA A 38 -9.72 -4.87 -14.20
CA ALA A 38 -10.39 -3.88 -15.05
C ALA A 38 -9.99 -2.46 -14.62
N PRO A 39 -9.95 -1.47 -15.55
CA PRO A 39 -9.52 -0.10 -15.25
C PRO A 39 -10.29 0.55 -14.09
N GLU A 40 -11.59 0.30 -13.98
CA GLU A 40 -12.45 0.81 -12.90
C GLU A 40 -12.09 0.23 -11.52
N GLU A 41 -11.51 -0.96 -11.48
CA GLU A 41 -11.09 -1.63 -10.25
C GLU A 41 -9.78 -1.06 -9.67
N LEU A 42 -8.98 -0.40 -10.51
CA LEU A 42 -7.68 0.14 -10.11
C LEU A 42 -7.77 1.27 -9.07
N THR A 43 -8.96 1.87 -8.91
CA THR A 43 -9.21 2.88 -7.88
C THR A 43 -9.48 2.29 -6.48
N CYS A 44 -9.72 0.97 -6.39
CA CYS A 44 -9.97 0.28 -5.14
C CYS A 44 -9.33 -1.12 -5.19
N CYS A 45 -8.04 -1.20 -4.89
CA CYS A 45 -7.28 -2.44 -5.05
C CYS A 45 -6.06 -2.50 -4.13
N ARG A 46 -5.52 -3.70 -3.96
CA ARG A 46 -4.20 -3.89 -3.35
C ARG A 46 -3.11 -3.60 -4.36
N VAL A 47 -2.39 -2.50 -4.18
CA VAL A 47 -1.31 -2.05 -5.07
C VAL A 47 -0.04 -2.86 -4.83
N ILE A 48 0.32 -3.11 -3.54
CA ILE A 48 1.48 -3.91 -3.15
C ILE A 48 1.04 -5.00 -2.18
N PHE A 49 1.45 -6.24 -2.45
CA PHE A 49 1.15 -7.41 -1.62
C PHE A 49 2.42 -8.12 -1.16
N GLY A 50 3.15 -7.51 -0.27
CA GLY A 50 4.25 -8.14 0.45
C GLY A 50 5.25 -8.87 -0.46
N GLU A 51 5.54 -10.09 -0.09
CA GLU A 51 6.49 -10.97 -0.78
C GLU A 51 6.10 -11.26 -2.23
N ALA A 52 4.81 -11.27 -2.57
CA ALA A 52 4.32 -11.52 -3.93
C ALA A 52 4.81 -10.45 -4.92
N ASP A 53 4.96 -9.22 -4.45
CA ASP A 53 5.45 -8.09 -5.24
C ASP A 53 6.91 -7.72 -4.92
N HIS A 54 7.61 -8.59 -4.19
CA HIS A 54 8.99 -8.37 -3.74
C HIS A 54 9.17 -7.16 -2.80
N PHE A 55 8.16 -6.87 -1.97
CA PHE A 55 8.20 -5.91 -0.87
C PHE A 55 7.90 -6.61 0.46
N PRO A 56 8.79 -7.45 0.98
CA PRO A 56 8.51 -8.31 2.12
C PRO A 56 8.07 -7.52 3.34
N GLY A 57 6.84 -7.80 3.80
CA GLY A 57 6.24 -7.11 4.95
C GLY A 57 5.66 -5.72 4.67
N LEU A 58 5.56 -5.28 3.41
CA LEU A 58 4.84 -4.07 3.02
C LEU A 58 3.55 -4.45 2.31
N THR A 59 2.44 -3.94 2.80
CA THR A 59 1.15 -3.98 2.12
C THR A 59 0.71 -2.55 1.83
N VAL A 60 0.22 -2.31 0.61
CA VAL A 60 -0.38 -1.02 0.23
C VAL A 60 -1.71 -1.28 -0.45
N ASP A 61 -2.78 -0.79 0.15
CA ASP A 61 -4.13 -0.79 -0.41
C ASP A 61 -4.49 0.61 -0.89
N ARG A 62 -5.19 0.69 -2.00
CA ARG A 62 -5.70 1.93 -2.56
C ARG A 62 -7.20 2.04 -2.36
N PHE A 63 -7.64 3.17 -1.86
CA PHE A 63 -9.04 3.57 -1.73
C PHE A 63 -9.23 4.96 -2.34
N GLY A 64 -9.66 5.01 -3.61
CA GLY A 64 -9.74 6.26 -4.37
C GLY A 64 -8.40 6.99 -4.43
N PRO A 65 -8.29 8.20 -3.87
CA PRO A 65 -7.06 8.97 -3.87
C PRO A 65 -6.09 8.62 -2.72
N VAL A 66 -6.48 7.70 -1.82
CA VAL A 66 -5.69 7.37 -0.63
C VAL A 66 -4.98 6.04 -0.80
N LEU A 67 -3.69 6.02 -0.52
CA LEU A 67 -2.91 4.79 -0.33
C LEU A 67 -2.82 4.51 1.16
N VAL A 68 -3.23 3.34 1.59
CA VAL A 68 -3.11 2.90 2.99
C VAL A 68 -2.00 1.86 3.09
N ALA A 69 -0.92 2.23 3.77
CA ALA A 69 0.28 1.41 3.88
C ALA A 69 0.42 0.79 5.27
N GLN A 70 0.84 -0.47 5.30
CA GLN A 70 1.24 -1.16 6.51
C GLN A 70 2.63 -1.74 6.33
N VAL A 71 3.58 -1.32 7.17
CA VAL A 71 4.98 -1.75 7.12
C VAL A 71 5.28 -2.63 8.33
N LEU A 72 5.49 -3.93 8.10
CA LEU A 72 5.66 -4.95 9.15
C LEU A 72 7.08 -5.56 9.16
N CYS A 73 8.02 -4.99 8.44
CA CYS A 73 9.40 -5.46 8.34
C CYS A 73 10.38 -4.31 8.58
N LEU A 74 11.27 -4.47 9.56
CA LEU A 74 12.25 -3.45 9.92
C LEU A 74 13.13 -3.02 8.74
N GLY A 75 13.48 -3.94 7.84
CA GLY A 75 14.29 -3.63 6.67
C GLY A 75 13.62 -2.62 5.75
N LEU A 76 12.30 -2.80 5.47
CA LEU A 76 11.55 -1.86 4.65
C LEU A 76 11.18 -0.59 5.41
N ASP A 77 10.95 -0.66 6.71
CA ASP A 77 10.68 0.53 7.53
C ASP A 77 11.83 1.54 7.47
N ARG A 78 13.07 1.07 7.41
CA ARG A 78 14.27 1.93 7.29
C ARG A 78 14.42 2.63 5.95
N VAL A 79 13.79 2.13 4.90
CA VAL A 79 13.87 2.69 3.54
C VAL A 79 12.49 3.14 3.04
N LYS A 80 11.49 3.17 3.92
CA LYS A 80 10.11 3.50 3.54
C LYS A 80 9.98 4.86 2.89
N ASP A 81 10.77 5.85 3.32
CA ASP A 81 10.70 7.20 2.76
C ASP A 81 11.01 7.20 1.26
N THR A 82 12.03 6.44 0.86
CA THR A 82 12.34 6.26 -0.57
C THR A 82 11.23 5.50 -1.28
N ILE A 83 10.74 4.39 -0.69
CA ILE A 83 9.67 3.59 -1.28
C ILE A 83 8.40 4.42 -1.46
N PHE A 84 7.96 5.15 -0.46
CA PHE A 84 6.73 5.94 -0.48
C PHE A 84 6.82 7.10 -1.48
N SER A 85 7.97 7.77 -1.53
CA SER A 85 8.24 8.80 -2.55
C SER A 85 8.10 8.23 -3.97
N GLN A 86 8.72 7.07 -4.25
CA GLN A 86 8.62 6.44 -5.56
C GLN A 86 7.21 5.88 -5.84
N LEU A 87 6.52 5.37 -4.84
CA LEU A 87 5.14 4.88 -4.97
C LEU A 87 4.20 5.99 -5.45
N VAL A 88 4.21 7.14 -4.77
CA VAL A 88 3.37 8.28 -5.17
C VAL A 88 3.78 8.80 -6.54
N ARG A 89 5.08 8.94 -6.79
CA ARG A 89 5.59 9.42 -8.08
C ARG A 89 5.14 8.53 -9.23
N VAL A 90 5.38 7.22 -9.14
CA VAL A 90 5.06 6.27 -10.22
C VAL A 90 3.56 6.25 -10.52
N LEU A 91 2.70 6.25 -9.50
CA LEU A 91 1.25 6.25 -9.71
C LEU A 91 0.77 7.58 -10.32
N ARG A 92 1.28 8.73 -9.84
CA ARG A 92 0.92 10.05 -10.39
C ARG A 92 1.41 10.21 -11.84
N GLU A 93 2.61 9.74 -12.17
CA GLU A 93 3.12 9.72 -13.55
C GLU A 93 2.27 8.85 -14.48
N ASP A 94 1.63 7.80 -13.96
CA ASP A 94 0.64 6.99 -14.69
C ASP A 94 -0.78 7.61 -14.69
N GLY A 95 -0.91 8.88 -14.30
CA GLY A 95 -2.17 9.63 -14.33
C GLY A 95 -3.13 9.32 -13.17
N GLN A 96 -2.66 8.64 -12.12
CA GLN A 96 -3.51 8.33 -10.98
C GLN A 96 -3.61 9.52 -10.03
N ASP A 97 -4.84 9.84 -9.60
CA ASP A 97 -5.09 10.83 -8.56
C ASP A 97 -4.75 10.23 -7.19
N ILE A 98 -3.64 10.67 -6.60
CA ILE A 98 -3.17 10.24 -5.28
C ILE A 98 -3.00 11.46 -4.38
N ALA A 99 -3.83 11.57 -3.35
CA ALA A 99 -3.77 12.63 -2.34
C ALA A 99 -2.65 12.41 -1.32
N GLY A 100 -2.33 11.13 -1.01
CA GLY A 100 -1.28 10.83 -0.04
C GLY A 100 -1.29 9.38 0.43
N ILE A 101 -0.41 9.12 1.40
CA ILE A 101 -0.27 7.82 2.06
C ILE A 101 -0.69 7.95 3.53
N TYR A 102 -1.60 7.07 3.96
CA TYR A 102 -1.93 6.90 5.37
C TYR A 102 -1.28 5.62 5.91
N GLU A 103 -0.49 5.72 6.96
CA GLU A 103 0.14 4.57 7.59
C GLU A 103 -0.81 3.92 8.61
N ARG A 104 -0.98 2.60 8.51
CA ARG A 104 -1.69 1.74 9.47
C ARG A 104 -0.70 0.79 10.13
N ASN A 105 0.25 1.38 10.85
CA ASN A 105 1.30 0.69 11.57
C ASN A 105 0.91 0.35 13.02
N ASP A 106 -0.38 0.40 13.36
CA ASP A 106 -0.99 0.03 14.64
C ASP A 106 -1.15 -1.50 14.80
N ALA A 107 -0.15 -2.26 14.37
CA ALA A 107 -0.15 -3.71 14.39
C ALA A 107 0.85 -4.26 15.43
N ALA A 108 0.37 -5.14 16.33
CA ALA A 108 1.18 -5.77 17.37
C ALA A 108 2.41 -6.55 16.83
N LEU A 109 2.40 -6.92 15.55
CA LEU A 109 3.55 -7.56 14.91
C LEU A 109 4.78 -6.64 14.87
N ARG A 110 4.59 -5.32 14.83
CA ARG A 110 5.68 -4.35 14.83
C ARG A 110 6.52 -4.42 16.11
N ASP A 111 5.89 -4.66 17.25
CA ASP A 111 6.61 -4.80 18.54
C ASP A 111 7.58 -5.98 18.50
N LYS A 112 7.24 -7.07 17.80
CA LYS A 112 8.12 -8.25 17.63
C LYS A 112 9.34 -7.95 16.77
N GLU A 113 9.23 -7.00 15.85
CA GLU A 113 10.32 -6.50 15.01
C GLU A 113 11.10 -5.34 15.68
N GLY A 114 10.68 -4.89 16.84
CA GLY A 114 11.30 -3.76 17.57
C GLY A 114 10.97 -2.40 16.95
N MET A 115 9.83 -2.30 16.28
CA MET A 115 9.34 -1.06 15.67
C MET A 115 8.19 -0.47 16.49
N ALA A 116 8.11 0.85 16.58
CA ALA A 116 6.98 1.53 17.23
C ALA A 116 5.69 1.30 16.43
N GLN A 117 4.57 1.16 17.14
CA GLN A 117 3.25 1.21 16.55
C GLN A 117 2.81 2.67 16.35
N GLY A 118 1.92 2.88 15.38
CA GLY A 118 1.32 4.19 15.12
C GLY A 118 0.46 4.18 13.88
N LYS A 119 -0.36 5.21 13.73
CA LYS A 119 -1.14 5.46 12.51
C LYS A 119 -1.22 6.96 12.24
N GLY A 120 -1.37 7.33 10.99
CA GLY A 120 -1.49 8.72 10.57
C GLY A 120 -1.08 8.94 9.12
N TRP A 121 -1.30 10.16 8.64
CA TRP A 121 -0.81 10.57 7.35
C TRP A 121 0.72 10.62 7.32
N TYR A 122 1.28 10.03 6.27
CA TYR A 122 2.71 10.11 6.01
C TYR A 122 3.04 11.48 5.39
N PRO A 123 4.02 12.24 5.94
CA PRO A 123 4.37 13.56 5.42
C PRO A 123 5.15 13.42 4.10
N LEU A 124 4.50 13.72 2.98
CA LEU A 124 5.17 13.85 1.70
C LEU A 124 5.91 15.19 1.61
N ALA A 125 7.14 15.18 1.12
CA ALA A 125 7.97 16.38 1.06
C ALA A 125 7.32 17.49 0.21
N GLY A 126 7.13 18.66 0.83
CA GLY A 126 6.57 19.83 0.15
C GLY A 126 5.05 19.84 -0.01
N GLU A 127 4.35 18.86 0.56
CA GLU A 127 2.89 18.76 0.47
C GLU A 127 2.23 18.94 1.83
N PRO A 128 1.07 19.62 1.91
CA PRO A 128 0.28 19.66 3.14
C PRO A 128 -0.29 18.27 3.44
N LEU A 129 -0.44 17.94 4.72
CA LEU A 129 -1.14 16.72 5.11
C LEU A 129 -2.64 16.86 4.77
N PRO A 130 -3.27 15.82 4.19
CA PRO A 130 -4.72 15.78 4.05
C PRO A 130 -5.42 15.83 5.42
N ASP A 131 -6.62 16.40 5.47
CA ASP A 131 -7.40 16.60 6.70
C ASP A 131 -8.62 15.67 6.83
N PHE A 132 -8.65 14.59 6.07
CA PHE A 132 -9.74 13.62 6.08
C PHE A 132 -9.22 12.20 6.43
N THR A 133 -10.12 11.35 6.94
CA THR A 133 -9.83 9.96 7.32
C THR A 133 -10.80 8.96 6.70
N ARG A 134 -11.70 9.47 5.84
CA ARG A 134 -12.69 8.65 5.11
C ARG A 134 -12.68 9.01 3.64
N THR A 135 -12.96 8.03 2.80
CA THR A 135 -13.09 8.23 1.36
C THR A 135 -14.15 7.30 0.77
N ASP A 136 -14.80 7.74 -0.28
CA ASP A 136 -15.76 6.92 -0.99
C ASP A 136 -15.06 6.10 -2.07
N ILE A 137 -15.48 4.84 -2.19
CA ILE A 137 -15.07 3.91 -3.24
C ILE A 137 -16.30 3.35 -3.94
N VAL A 138 -16.10 2.85 -5.14
CA VAL A 138 -17.11 2.05 -5.85
C VAL A 138 -16.55 0.66 -6.10
N GLU A 139 -17.25 -0.36 -5.62
CA GLU A 139 -16.93 -1.76 -5.86
C GLU A 139 -18.19 -2.49 -6.36
N ASN A 140 -18.10 -3.18 -7.49
CA ASN A 140 -19.23 -3.88 -8.11
C ASN A 140 -20.46 -2.99 -8.33
N GLY A 141 -20.25 -1.68 -8.63
CA GLY A 141 -21.32 -0.70 -8.81
C GLY A 141 -21.93 -0.15 -7.52
N ILE A 142 -21.51 -0.62 -6.36
CA ILE A 142 -22.00 -0.18 -5.04
C ILE A 142 -21.00 0.80 -4.45
N ARG A 143 -21.51 1.92 -3.92
CA ARG A 143 -20.68 2.91 -3.20
C ARG A 143 -20.53 2.51 -1.74
N TYR A 144 -19.29 2.56 -1.27
CA TYR A 144 -18.92 2.36 0.13
C TYR A 144 -18.10 3.54 0.63
N THR A 145 -18.30 3.95 1.87
CA THR A 145 -17.41 4.88 2.57
C THR A 145 -16.41 4.07 3.40
N VAL A 146 -15.13 4.23 3.09
CA VAL A 146 -14.03 3.57 3.80
C VAL A 146 -13.48 4.51 4.86
N ASP A 147 -13.51 4.08 6.12
CA ASP A 147 -12.78 4.73 7.22
C ASP A 147 -11.41 4.05 7.35
N PHE A 148 -10.41 4.65 6.73
CA PHE A 148 -9.07 4.07 6.73
C PHE A 148 -8.29 4.34 8.03
N GLU A 149 -8.81 5.18 8.92
CA GLU A 149 -8.23 5.40 10.25
C GLU A 149 -8.71 4.36 11.26
N ASN A 150 -10.03 4.08 11.32
CA ASN A 150 -10.63 3.25 12.36
C ASN A 150 -11.19 1.92 11.83
N GLY A 151 -11.29 1.76 10.52
CA GLY A 151 -11.74 0.53 9.90
C GLY A 151 -10.78 -0.64 10.16
N GLN A 152 -11.28 -1.86 10.03
CA GLN A 152 -10.48 -3.08 10.20
C GLN A 152 -9.43 -3.22 9.10
N LYS A 153 -8.30 -3.85 9.40
CA LYS A 153 -7.14 -3.98 8.49
C LYS A 153 -6.67 -2.59 8.03
N THR A 154 -6.70 -2.36 6.73
CA THR A 154 -6.37 -1.07 6.10
C THR A 154 -7.58 -0.14 5.94
N GLY A 155 -8.77 -0.57 6.40
CA GLY A 155 -10.03 0.18 6.33
C GLY A 155 -11.16 -0.57 5.63
N PHE A 156 -10.85 -1.52 4.74
CA PHE A 156 -11.83 -2.28 3.97
C PHE A 156 -11.28 -3.67 3.60
N PHE A 157 -12.19 -4.66 3.47
CA PHE A 157 -11.83 -6.03 3.14
C PHE A 157 -11.79 -6.25 1.62
N LEU A 158 -10.71 -5.88 0.96
CA LEU A 158 -10.53 -6.05 -0.50
C LEU A 158 -10.61 -7.52 -0.94
N ASP A 159 -10.17 -8.45 -0.08
CA ASP A 159 -10.20 -9.89 -0.32
C ASP A 159 -11.62 -10.48 -0.37
N GLN A 160 -12.63 -9.76 0.12
CA GLN A 160 -14.03 -10.19 0.14
C GLN A 160 -14.85 -9.68 -1.07
N LYS A 161 -14.21 -9.05 -2.05
CA LYS A 161 -14.88 -8.45 -3.21
C LYS A 161 -15.80 -9.44 -3.94
N TYR A 162 -15.30 -10.61 -4.25
CA TYR A 162 -16.07 -11.63 -4.98
C TYR A 162 -17.15 -12.27 -4.12
N ASN A 163 -16.94 -12.39 -2.81
CA ASN A 163 -17.97 -12.86 -1.90
C ASN A 163 -19.14 -11.86 -1.83
N ARG A 164 -18.83 -10.56 -1.71
CA ARG A 164 -19.87 -9.51 -1.76
C ARG A 164 -20.60 -9.49 -3.09
N GLN A 165 -19.90 -9.75 -4.20
CA GLN A 165 -20.54 -9.85 -5.51
C GLN A 165 -21.46 -11.06 -5.61
N ALA A 166 -21.11 -12.20 -5.01
CA ALA A 166 -21.91 -13.41 -5.04
C ALA A 166 -23.15 -13.33 -4.15
N GLU A 167 -23.09 -12.54 -3.08
CA GLU A 167 -24.23 -12.29 -2.18
C GLU A 167 -25.21 -11.23 -2.73
N GLY A 168 -24.88 -10.56 -3.82
CA GLY A 168 -25.53 -9.47 -4.54
C GLY A 168 -26.97 -9.10 -4.22
N PRO A 169 -27.49 -7.96 -4.64
CA PRO A 169 -28.87 -7.57 -4.33
C PRO A 169 -29.87 -8.50 -4.95
#